data_0f51a0247a677ad23eaadf7fd9db4c5d
#
_entry.id   0f51a0247a677ad23eaadf7fd9db4c5d
#
_cell.length_a   1.000
_cell.length_b   1.000
_cell.length_c   1.000
_cell.angle_alpha   90.00
_cell.angle_beta   90.00
_cell.angle_gamma   90.00
#
_symmetry.space_group_name_H-M   'P 1'
#
loop_
_entity.id
_entity.type
_entity.pdbx_description
1 polymer ?
#
loop_
_entity_poly.entity_id
_entity_poly.type
_entity_poly.pdbx_seq_one_letter_code
_entity_poly.pdbx_strand_id
1 'polypeptide(L)'
;MLLCPSLQAQYLMDMVDTTKETGRGLLALYKKFDHLRIGGYIQPQFQVAQSKGVKAFEGGDFATNVSNRFMLRRSRVRIDYVHFSEGKKPSVQIVFQFDANERAFTVRDVWGRIFENKYKLFSFTTGMFACPFGFETNLSSSDRETPERGRMNQTLMKSERDLGAMISLDSRRKDNKLKYLRADIGFYNGQGINAAGDFDNTKDFIANIALKTYHLSKQITLAAGASLLHGGLMQNTKYVYSTYHI
;
A
#
# COMPACT_ATOMS: atom_id res chain seq x y z
N MET A 1 -19.80 22.94 4.31
CA MET A 1 -19.43 21.66 4.90
C MET A 1 -19.93 20.57 3.95
N LEU A 2 -19.11 20.20 2.95
CA LEU A 2 -19.45 19.19 1.96
C LEU A 2 -19.17 17.81 2.59
N LEU A 3 -20.24 17.10 2.92
CA LEU A 3 -20.18 15.69 3.28
C LEU A 3 -19.77 14.91 2.02
N CYS A 4 -18.50 14.50 1.97
CA CYS A 4 -18.06 13.51 1.00
C CYS A 4 -18.60 12.15 1.46
N PRO A 5 -19.53 11.51 0.73
CA PRO A 5 -19.90 10.14 1.07
C PRO A 5 -18.66 9.27 0.90
N SER A 6 -18.37 8.45 1.91
CA SER A 6 -17.35 7.42 1.81
C SER A 6 -17.68 6.52 0.63
N LEU A 7 -16.94 6.67 -0.46
CA LEU A 7 -16.95 5.74 -1.59
C LEU A 7 -16.36 4.42 -1.06
N GLN A 8 -17.23 3.59 -0.50
CA GLN A 8 -16.89 2.18 -0.32
C GLN A 8 -16.69 1.60 -1.71
N ALA A 9 -15.50 1.07 -1.95
CA ALA A 9 -15.26 0.33 -3.19
C ALA A 9 -16.31 -0.76 -3.28
N GLN A 10 -17.26 -0.57 -4.18
CA GLN A 10 -18.32 -1.54 -4.44
C GLN A 10 -17.63 -2.82 -4.92
N TYR A 11 -17.94 -3.91 -4.26
CA TYR A 11 -17.48 -5.22 -4.70
C TYR A 11 -18.21 -5.57 -6.00
N LEU A 12 -17.51 -6.29 -6.88
CA LEU A 12 -18.07 -6.74 -8.16
C LEU A 12 -19.41 -7.49 -7.96
N MET A 13 -19.59 -8.12 -6.80
CA MET A 13 -20.83 -8.80 -6.40
C MET A 13 -22.03 -7.87 -6.23
N ASP A 14 -21.84 -6.65 -5.77
CA ASP A 14 -22.92 -5.70 -5.56
C ASP A 14 -23.49 -5.17 -6.89
N MET A 15 -22.76 -5.40 -7.99
CA MET A 15 -23.15 -5.02 -9.34
C MET A 15 -23.91 -6.13 -10.09
N VAL A 16 -24.00 -7.33 -9.53
CA VAL A 16 -24.64 -8.47 -10.17
C VAL A 16 -26.12 -8.54 -9.78
N ASP A 17 -27.00 -8.31 -10.75
CA ASP A 17 -28.44 -8.50 -10.57
C ASP A 17 -28.76 -10.00 -10.51
N THR A 18 -28.92 -10.52 -9.31
CA THR A 18 -29.20 -11.95 -9.05
C THR A 18 -30.65 -12.37 -9.34
N THR A 19 -31.51 -11.42 -9.72
CA THR A 19 -32.90 -11.72 -10.09
C THR A 19 -32.98 -12.26 -11.52
N LYS A 20 -32.00 -11.97 -12.37
CA LYS A 20 -31.93 -12.47 -13.75
C LYS A 20 -31.17 -13.77 -13.83
N GLU A 21 -31.51 -14.62 -14.81
CA GLU A 21 -30.80 -15.89 -15.05
C GLU A 21 -29.31 -15.69 -15.31
N THR A 22 -28.94 -14.65 -16.05
CA THR A 22 -27.55 -14.27 -16.32
C THR A 22 -26.81 -13.94 -15.03
N GLY A 23 -27.47 -13.25 -14.08
CA GLY A 23 -26.89 -12.93 -12.77
C GLY A 23 -26.67 -14.19 -11.90
N ARG A 24 -27.57 -15.17 -11.98
CA ARG A 24 -27.41 -16.48 -11.30
C ARG A 24 -26.26 -17.30 -11.86
N GLY A 25 -26.06 -17.26 -13.18
CA GLY A 25 -24.91 -17.88 -13.84
C GLY A 25 -23.58 -17.26 -13.41
N LEU A 26 -23.53 -15.94 -13.34
CA LEU A 26 -22.36 -15.19 -12.80
C LEU A 26 -22.11 -15.50 -11.33
N LEU A 27 -23.17 -15.67 -10.52
CA LEU A 27 -23.04 -16.05 -9.11
C LEU A 27 -22.43 -17.45 -8.94
N ALA A 28 -22.76 -18.38 -9.82
CA ALA A 28 -22.17 -19.72 -9.82
C ALA A 28 -20.68 -19.70 -10.21
N LEU A 29 -20.30 -18.83 -11.15
CA LEU A 29 -18.89 -18.54 -11.47
C LEU A 29 -18.18 -17.86 -10.30
N TYR A 30 -18.86 -16.94 -9.63
CA TYR A 30 -18.30 -16.17 -8.50
C TYR A 30 -18.05 -17.07 -7.28
N LYS A 31 -18.86 -18.05 -7.00
CA LYS A 31 -18.60 -19.05 -5.93
C LYS A 31 -17.29 -19.81 -6.13
N LYS A 32 -16.81 -19.95 -7.37
CA LYS A 32 -15.47 -20.49 -7.65
C LYS A 32 -14.34 -19.52 -7.30
N PHE A 33 -14.64 -18.23 -7.14
CA PHE A 33 -13.69 -17.16 -6.87
C PHE A 33 -13.86 -16.53 -5.48
N ASP A 34 -14.48 -17.24 -4.52
CA ASP A 34 -14.63 -16.77 -3.13
C ASP A 34 -13.30 -16.38 -2.47
N HIS A 35 -12.20 -16.86 -3.04
CA HIS A 35 -10.84 -16.57 -2.59
C HIS A 35 -10.18 -15.37 -3.32
N LEU A 36 -10.81 -14.87 -4.37
CA LEU A 36 -10.25 -13.83 -5.23
C LEU A 36 -11.04 -12.53 -5.09
N ARG A 37 -10.33 -11.45 -4.78
CA ARG A 37 -10.88 -10.10 -4.73
C ARG A 37 -10.14 -9.21 -5.71
N ILE A 38 -10.87 -8.50 -6.55
CA ILE A 38 -10.33 -7.51 -7.47
C ILE A 38 -10.91 -6.15 -7.07
N GLY A 39 -10.05 -5.16 -6.93
CA GLY A 39 -10.43 -3.80 -6.62
C GLY A 39 -9.52 -2.80 -7.31
N GLY A 40 -9.93 -1.55 -7.36
CA GLY A 40 -9.13 -0.51 -7.97
C GLY A 40 -9.82 0.84 -7.99
N TYR A 41 -9.11 1.83 -8.52
CA TYR A 41 -9.63 3.18 -8.71
C TYR A 41 -8.84 3.91 -9.80
N ILE A 42 -9.45 4.95 -10.35
CA ILE A 42 -8.82 5.90 -11.25
C ILE A 42 -8.90 7.31 -10.66
N GLN A 43 -7.86 8.12 -10.89
CA GLN A 43 -7.75 9.49 -10.39
C GLN A 43 -7.36 10.42 -11.54
N PRO A 44 -8.34 10.84 -12.37
CA PRO A 44 -8.10 11.88 -13.35
C PRO A 44 -7.93 13.22 -12.67
N GLN A 45 -7.11 14.09 -13.23
CA GLN A 45 -6.80 15.41 -12.69
C GLN A 45 -6.69 16.43 -13.80
N PHE A 46 -7.21 17.64 -13.56
CA PHE A 46 -6.93 18.81 -14.38
C PHE A 46 -6.01 19.75 -13.60
N GLN A 47 -4.94 20.19 -14.21
CA GLN A 47 -3.94 21.08 -13.61
C GLN A 47 -3.87 22.38 -14.39
N VAL A 48 -3.76 23.51 -13.66
CA VAL A 48 -3.52 24.84 -14.20
C VAL A 48 -2.32 25.43 -13.49
N ALA A 49 -1.38 25.95 -14.26
CA ALA A 49 -0.19 26.65 -13.76
C ALA A 49 -0.30 28.15 -14.04
N GLN A 50 0.35 28.96 -13.21
CA GLN A 50 0.36 30.43 -13.37
C GLN A 50 1.04 30.88 -14.67
N SER A 51 2.03 30.14 -15.14
CA SER A 51 2.75 30.41 -16.39
C SER A 51 3.03 29.13 -17.16
N LYS A 52 3.36 29.30 -18.45
CA LYS A 52 3.74 28.20 -19.34
C LYS A 52 5.10 27.63 -18.94
N GLY A 53 5.30 26.33 -19.10
CA GLY A 53 6.59 25.68 -18.86
C GLY A 53 7.04 25.61 -17.41
N VAL A 54 6.13 25.78 -16.46
CA VAL A 54 6.45 25.73 -15.02
C VAL A 54 6.83 24.32 -14.61
N LYS A 55 7.82 24.22 -13.75
CA LYS A 55 8.14 22.97 -13.06
C LYS A 55 7.02 22.63 -12.09
N ALA A 56 6.44 21.46 -12.27
CA ALA A 56 5.37 20.98 -11.39
C ALA A 56 5.96 20.18 -10.23
N PHE A 57 5.39 20.34 -9.07
CA PHE A 57 5.75 19.55 -7.89
C PHE A 57 5.44 18.06 -8.12
N GLU A 58 4.35 17.79 -8.81
CA GLU A 58 3.87 16.43 -9.06
C GLU A 58 3.32 16.27 -10.48
N GLY A 59 3.54 15.10 -11.07
CA GLY A 59 3.06 14.76 -12.40
C GLY A 59 3.99 15.19 -13.55
N GLY A 60 5.20 15.64 -13.20
CA GLY A 60 6.20 16.12 -14.19
C GLY A 60 5.96 17.56 -14.63
N ASP A 61 6.95 18.15 -15.24
CA ASP A 61 6.94 19.54 -15.67
C ASP A 61 5.93 19.81 -16.78
N PHE A 62 5.42 21.02 -16.84
CA PHE A 62 4.61 21.49 -17.98
C PHE A 62 5.50 21.69 -19.20
N ALA A 63 5.01 21.30 -20.36
CA ALA A 63 5.71 21.60 -21.61
C ALA A 63 5.83 23.12 -21.80
N THR A 64 6.89 23.56 -22.48
CA THR A 64 7.31 24.97 -22.59
C THR A 64 6.18 25.94 -22.97
N ASN A 65 5.23 25.49 -23.78
CA ASN A 65 4.13 26.34 -24.27
C ASN A 65 2.78 26.04 -23.60
N VAL A 66 2.75 25.22 -22.53
CA VAL A 66 1.55 24.72 -21.89
C VAL A 66 1.46 25.21 -20.45
N SER A 67 0.29 25.69 -20.06
CA SER A 67 -0.02 26.09 -18.69
C SER A 67 -1.19 25.32 -18.06
N ASN A 68 -1.86 24.48 -18.82
CA ASN A 68 -2.93 23.63 -18.30
C ASN A 68 -2.89 22.25 -18.98
N ARG A 69 -3.36 21.21 -18.27
CA ARG A 69 -3.39 19.86 -18.82
C ARG A 69 -4.39 18.97 -18.08
N PHE A 70 -4.96 18.03 -18.81
CA PHE A 70 -5.52 16.83 -18.20
C PHE A 70 -4.43 15.79 -18.02
N MET A 71 -4.52 15.04 -16.95
CA MET A 71 -3.63 13.92 -16.69
C MET A 71 -4.34 12.82 -15.93
N LEU A 72 -3.89 11.59 -16.10
CA LEU A 72 -4.26 10.47 -15.26
C LEU A 72 -3.23 10.34 -14.14
N ARG A 73 -3.55 10.93 -12.99
CA ARG A 73 -2.62 10.94 -11.85
C ARG A 73 -2.31 9.54 -11.35
N ARG A 74 -3.34 8.71 -11.22
CA ARG A 74 -3.24 7.30 -10.82
C ARG A 74 -4.38 6.51 -11.44
N SER A 75 -4.06 5.31 -11.86
CA SER A 75 -5.02 4.26 -12.13
C SER A 75 -4.47 2.99 -11.48
N ARG A 76 -5.21 2.38 -10.59
CA ARG A 76 -4.72 1.27 -9.80
C ARG A 76 -5.66 0.09 -9.88
N VAL A 77 -5.09 -1.09 -10.11
CA VAL A 77 -5.79 -2.37 -10.02
C VAL A 77 -5.06 -3.23 -9.00
N ARG A 78 -5.80 -3.83 -8.10
CA ARG A 78 -5.31 -4.74 -7.08
C ARG A 78 -6.08 -6.04 -7.13
N ILE A 79 -5.35 -7.13 -7.09
CA ILE A 79 -5.85 -8.50 -7.08
C ILE A 79 -5.35 -9.15 -5.79
N ASP A 80 -6.27 -9.56 -4.93
CA ASP A 80 -5.99 -10.29 -3.71
C ASP A 80 -6.51 -11.71 -3.84
N TYR A 81 -5.65 -12.69 -3.65
CA TYR A 81 -6.03 -14.10 -3.51
C TYR A 81 -5.79 -14.53 -2.07
N VAL A 82 -6.80 -15.13 -1.43
CA VAL A 82 -6.69 -15.64 -0.06
C VAL A 82 -7.09 -17.10 -0.04
N HIS A 83 -6.17 -17.97 0.38
CA HIS A 83 -6.47 -19.36 0.66
C HIS A 83 -6.88 -19.51 2.14
N PHE A 84 -8.02 -20.16 2.36
CA PHE A 84 -8.54 -20.44 3.69
C PHE A 84 -8.30 -21.90 4.04
N SER A 85 -7.75 -22.14 5.22
CA SER A 85 -7.65 -23.47 5.83
C SER A 85 -9.00 -23.89 6.41
N GLU A 86 -9.08 -25.11 6.92
CA GLU A 86 -10.24 -25.63 7.65
C GLU A 86 -10.71 -24.64 8.72
N GLY A 87 -12.03 -24.43 8.82
CA GLY A 87 -12.63 -23.46 9.74
C GLY A 87 -12.56 -22.00 9.24
N LYS A 88 -12.45 -21.76 7.95
CA LYS A 88 -12.45 -20.42 7.29
C LYS A 88 -11.38 -19.47 7.84
N LYS A 89 -10.21 -20.00 8.22
CA LYS A 89 -9.09 -19.19 8.67
C LYS A 89 -8.15 -18.90 7.50
N PRO A 90 -7.74 -17.64 7.25
CA PRO A 90 -6.77 -17.34 6.22
C PRO A 90 -5.45 -18.03 6.54
N SER A 91 -4.89 -18.76 5.58
CA SER A 91 -3.59 -19.40 5.71
C SER A 91 -2.54 -18.79 4.81
N VAL A 92 -2.90 -18.46 3.57
CA VAL A 92 -2.01 -17.81 2.61
C VAL A 92 -2.76 -16.69 1.94
N GLN A 93 -2.09 -15.56 1.72
CA GLN A 93 -2.57 -14.44 0.91
C GLN A 93 -1.52 -14.11 -0.13
N ILE A 94 -1.93 -13.89 -1.37
CA ILE A 94 -1.09 -13.42 -2.47
C ILE A 94 -1.72 -12.16 -3.02
N VAL A 95 -0.90 -11.15 -3.25
CA VAL A 95 -1.36 -9.84 -3.74
C VAL A 95 -0.56 -9.43 -4.96
N PHE A 96 -1.29 -8.97 -5.98
CA PHE A 96 -0.75 -8.28 -7.13
C PHE A 96 -1.40 -6.89 -7.22
N GLN A 97 -0.60 -5.86 -7.37
CA GLN A 97 -1.08 -4.50 -7.57
C GLN A 97 -0.31 -3.81 -8.67
N PHE A 98 -1.06 -3.21 -9.57
CA PHE A 98 -0.54 -2.50 -10.73
C PHE A 98 -0.98 -1.05 -10.66
N ASP A 99 -0.08 -0.14 -11.01
CA ASP A 99 -0.36 1.27 -11.21
C ASP A 99 -0.19 1.60 -12.70
N ALA A 100 -1.09 2.43 -13.23
CA ALA A 100 -1.01 2.94 -14.58
C ALA A 100 -1.21 4.47 -14.59
N ASN A 101 -0.57 5.12 -15.51
CA ASN A 101 -0.83 6.49 -15.91
C ASN A 101 -0.84 6.56 -17.44
N GLU A 102 -0.96 7.75 -18.01
CA GLU A 102 -0.99 7.92 -19.47
C GLU A 102 0.33 7.52 -20.18
N ARG A 103 1.39 7.21 -19.43
CA ARG A 103 2.74 6.93 -19.96
C ARG A 103 3.19 5.49 -19.76
N ALA A 104 2.82 4.88 -18.64
CA ALA A 104 3.35 3.59 -18.23
C ALA A 104 2.37 2.78 -17.41
N PHE A 105 2.53 1.47 -17.52
CA PHE A 105 1.93 0.48 -16.64
C PHE A 105 3.04 -0.16 -15.81
N THR A 106 2.94 -0.08 -14.50
CA THR A 106 4.01 -0.49 -13.59
C THR A 106 3.48 -1.46 -12.53
N VAL A 107 4.31 -2.42 -12.18
CA VAL A 107 4.06 -3.32 -11.04
C VAL A 107 4.38 -2.54 -9.77
N ARG A 108 3.46 -2.59 -8.79
CA ARG A 108 3.62 -1.87 -7.54
C ARG A 108 3.78 -2.79 -6.34
N ASP A 109 2.91 -3.78 -6.19
CA ASP A 109 2.98 -4.75 -5.11
C ASP A 109 2.87 -6.16 -5.70
N VAL A 110 3.82 -7.03 -5.35
CA VAL A 110 3.77 -8.48 -5.63
C VAL A 110 4.33 -9.18 -4.41
N TRP A 111 3.45 -9.69 -3.57
CA TRP A 111 3.89 -10.33 -2.33
C TRP A 111 2.97 -11.47 -1.90
N GLY A 112 3.56 -12.39 -1.13
CA GLY A 112 2.86 -13.47 -0.46
C GLY A 112 2.93 -13.32 1.06
N ARG A 113 1.88 -13.71 1.76
CA ARG A 113 1.80 -13.73 3.21
C ARG A 113 1.29 -15.06 3.71
N ILE A 114 1.96 -15.62 4.72
CA ILE A 114 1.56 -16.81 5.43
C ILE A 114 1.09 -16.41 6.83
N PHE A 115 -0.06 -16.93 7.24
CA PHE A 115 -0.63 -16.65 8.55
C PHE A 115 -0.44 -17.83 9.50
N GLU A 116 0.07 -17.53 10.68
CA GLU A 116 0.07 -18.49 11.77
C GLU A 116 -1.35 -18.63 12.35
N ASN A 117 -1.91 -19.84 12.37
CA ASN A 117 -3.32 -20.08 12.70
C ASN A 117 -3.55 -20.70 14.09
N LYS A 118 -2.48 -21.09 14.83
CA LYS A 118 -2.58 -21.65 16.17
C LYS A 118 -2.88 -20.55 17.20
N TYR A 119 -2.02 -19.54 17.28
CA TYR A 119 -2.16 -18.41 18.19
C TYR A 119 -2.88 -17.22 17.56
N LYS A 120 -2.90 -17.16 16.22
CA LYS A 120 -3.48 -16.08 15.40
C LYS A 120 -2.84 -14.71 15.70
N LEU A 121 -1.53 -14.71 15.94
CA LEU A 121 -0.75 -13.53 16.30
C LEU A 121 0.21 -13.11 15.19
N PHE A 122 0.88 -14.07 14.57
CA PHE A 122 1.97 -13.80 13.66
C PHE A 122 1.57 -13.98 12.20
N SER A 123 2.24 -13.25 11.33
CA SER A 123 2.28 -13.51 9.89
C SER A 123 3.65 -13.21 9.33
N PHE A 124 4.02 -13.94 8.28
CA PHE A 124 5.24 -13.73 7.51
C PHE A 124 4.88 -13.25 6.12
N THR A 125 5.48 -12.16 5.68
CA THR A 125 5.25 -11.57 4.35
C THR A 125 6.56 -11.50 3.61
N THR A 126 6.57 -11.87 2.33
CA THR A 126 7.74 -11.74 1.46
C THR A 126 7.32 -11.32 0.06
N GLY A 127 8.21 -10.62 -0.64
CA GLY A 127 7.99 -10.07 -1.96
C GLY A 127 8.20 -8.56 -1.99
N MET A 128 7.59 -7.90 -2.95
CA MET A 128 7.63 -6.46 -3.13
C MET A 128 6.38 -5.82 -2.50
N PHE A 129 6.55 -5.10 -1.40
CA PHE A 129 5.46 -4.49 -0.64
C PHE A 129 5.90 -3.20 0.07
N ALA A 130 4.93 -2.48 0.64
CA ALA A 130 5.21 -1.24 1.36
C ALA A 130 6.01 -1.50 2.63
N CYS A 131 7.12 -0.77 2.79
CA CYS A 131 7.96 -0.83 3.98
C CYS A 131 7.17 -0.34 5.22
N PRO A 132 7.27 -1.01 6.36
CA PRO A 132 6.54 -0.64 7.57
C PRO A 132 7.21 0.54 8.31
N PHE A 133 7.33 1.69 7.63
CA PHE A 133 7.96 2.88 8.19
C PHE A 133 6.98 4.06 8.23
N GLY A 134 6.81 4.64 9.42
CA GLY A 134 5.92 5.77 9.63
C GLY A 134 4.43 5.44 9.41
N PHE A 135 3.61 6.46 9.48
CA PHE A 135 2.17 6.34 9.31
C PHE A 135 1.76 6.40 7.83
N GLU A 136 2.26 7.39 7.09
CA GLU A 136 1.79 7.69 5.73
C GLU A 136 2.23 6.66 4.68
N THR A 137 3.36 5.95 4.89
CA THR A 137 3.86 4.95 3.94
C THR A 137 2.85 3.84 3.69
N ASN A 138 2.16 3.43 4.75
CA ASN A 138 1.17 2.36 4.72
C ASN A 138 -0.25 2.85 4.41
N LEU A 139 -0.47 4.17 4.35
CA LEU A 139 -1.78 4.73 4.05
C LEU A 139 -2.02 4.72 2.53
N SER A 140 -3.16 4.14 2.13
CA SER A 140 -3.56 4.14 0.73
C SER A 140 -3.75 5.56 0.21
N SER A 141 -3.39 5.79 -1.05
CA SER A 141 -3.66 7.09 -1.69
C SER A 141 -5.15 7.39 -1.90
N SER A 142 -6.03 6.39 -1.76
CA SER A 142 -7.49 6.59 -1.72
C SER A 142 -7.98 7.13 -0.37
N ASP A 143 -7.21 6.91 0.70
CA ASP A 143 -7.63 7.19 2.07
C ASP A 143 -6.93 8.41 2.67
N ARG A 144 -6.05 9.04 1.88
CA ARG A 144 -5.35 10.26 2.31
C ARG A 144 -6.21 11.49 2.13
N GLU A 145 -6.13 12.39 3.09
CA GLU A 145 -6.78 13.70 3.05
C GLU A 145 -6.15 14.65 2.03
N THR A 146 -4.85 14.44 1.76
CA THR A 146 -4.09 15.22 0.77
C THR A 146 -3.73 14.38 -0.44
N PRO A 147 -3.67 14.96 -1.66
CA PRO A 147 -3.30 14.23 -2.87
C PRO A 147 -1.93 13.55 -2.79
N GLU A 148 -1.00 14.18 -2.07
CA GLU A 148 0.38 13.72 -1.93
C GLU A 148 0.76 13.54 -0.47
N ARG A 149 1.84 12.78 -0.21
CA ARG A 149 2.40 12.57 1.13
C ARG A 149 3.13 13.78 1.65
N GLY A 150 3.27 13.85 2.95
CA GLY A 150 4.08 14.87 3.62
C GLY A 150 5.54 14.81 3.16
N ARG A 151 6.21 15.97 3.18
CA ARG A 151 7.57 16.13 2.66
C ARG A 151 8.60 15.23 3.35
N MET A 152 8.43 15.01 4.65
CA MET A 152 9.29 14.11 5.42
C MET A 152 9.26 12.68 4.82
N ASN A 153 8.07 12.16 4.56
CA ASN A 153 7.94 10.83 3.98
C ASN A 153 8.49 10.75 2.55
N GLN A 154 8.28 11.77 1.74
CA GLN A 154 8.85 11.86 0.39
C GLN A 154 10.39 11.91 0.39
N THR A 155 10.99 12.46 1.45
CA THR A 155 12.46 12.56 1.56
C THR A 155 13.08 11.29 2.10
N LEU A 156 12.54 10.76 3.20
CA LEU A 156 13.10 9.58 3.88
C LEU A 156 12.74 8.26 3.18
N MET A 157 11.56 8.20 2.58
CA MET A 157 11.05 7.00 1.91
C MET A 157 10.68 7.32 0.46
N LYS A 158 11.68 7.67 -0.35
CA LYS A 158 11.50 7.96 -1.80
C LYS A 158 10.82 6.80 -2.52
N SER A 159 11.23 5.59 -2.18
CA SER A 159 10.55 4.37 -2.59
C SER A 159 9.80 3.81 -1.38
N GLU A 160 8.48 3.92 -1.40
CA GLU A 160 7.62 3.40 -0.35
C GLU A 160 7.62 1.88 -0.27
N ARG A 161 8.09 1.24 -1.32
CA ARG A 161 8.08 -0.20 -1.52
C ARG A 161 9.45 -0.71 -1.86
N ASP A 162 9.70 -1.89 -1.35
CA ASP A 162 10.94 -2.60 -1.65
C ASP A 162 10.73 -4.11 -1.61
N LEU A 163 11.67 -4.83 -2.17
CA LEU A 163 11.73 -6.28 -2.11
C LEU A 163 12.32 -6.70 -0.76
N GLY A 164 11.59 -7.53 -0.03
CA GLY A 164 12.04 -7.94 1.29
C GLY A 164 11.21 -9.03 1.94
N ALA A 165 11.47 -9.22 3.22
CA ALA A 165 10.76 -10.15 4.07
C ALA A 165 10.44 -9.48 5.42
N MET A 166 9.26 -9.74 5.95
CA MET A 166 8.75 -9.11 7.16
C MET A 166 7.97 -10.10 8.02
N ILE A 167 8.20 -10.04 9.31
CA ILE A 167 7.39 -10.70 10.32
C ILE A 167 6.52 -9.64 10.98
N SER A 168 5.22 -9.91 11.05
CA SER A 168 4.25 -9.04 11.70
C SER A 168 3.62 -9.74 12.90
N LEU A 169 3.57 -9.04 14.04
CA LEU A 169 2.72 -9.37 15.19
C LEU A 169 1.47 -8.51 15.07
N ASP A 170 0.35 -9.15 14.82
CA ASP A 170 -0.96 -8.50 14.69
C ASP A 170 -2.05 -9.47 15.11
N SER A 171 -2.61 -9.26 16.30
CA SER A 171 -3.63 -10.16 16.84
C SER A 171 -4.90 -10.15 15.99
N ARG A 172 -5.23 -11.32 15.44
CA ARG A 172 -6.49 -11.59 14.75
C ARG A 172 -7.59 -12.12 15.67
N ARG A 173 -7.32 -12.15 16.97
CA ARG A 173 -8.27 -12.53 18.02
C ARG A 173 -8.81 -11.28 18.71
N LYS A 174 -10.14 -11.19 18.83
CA LYS A 174 -10.81 -10.06 19.50
C LYS A 174 -10.64 -10.07 21.02
N ASP A 175 -10.45 -11.25 21.59
CA ASP A 175 -10.29 -11.52 23.03
C ASP A 175 -8.84 -11.37 23.55
N ASN A 176 -7.88 -11.16 22.64
CA ASN A 176 -6.47 -11.05 23.02
C ASN A 176 -6.14 -9.66 23.59
N LYS A 177 -5.33 -9.62 24.63
CA LYS A 177 -4.81 -8.38 25.24
C LYS A 177 -3.97 -7.55 24.24
N LEU A 178 -3.31 -8.21 23.29
CA LEU A 178 -2.48 -7.57 22.24
C LEU A 178 -3.29 -7.08 21.03
N LYS A 179 -4.61 -7.11 21.07
CA LYS A 179 -5.46 -6.74 19.92
C LYS A 179 -5.26 -5.28 19.43
N TYR A 180 -4.79 -4.42 20.31
CA TYR A 180 -4.50 -3.01 19.99
C TYR A 180 -3.05 -2.75 19.57
N LEU A 181 -2.18 -3.76 19.68
CA LEU A 181 -0.78 -3.65 19.30
C LEU A 181 -0.54 -4.26 17.93
N ARG A 182 0.26 -3.58 17.13
CA ARG A 182 0.87 -4.11 15.92
C ARG A 182 2.37 -3.86 16.00
N ALA A 183 3.15 -4.85 15.63
CA ALA A 183 4.59 -4.69 15.47
C ALA A 183 5.01 -5.39 14.18
N ASP A 184 5.84 -4.72 13.39
CA ASP A 184 6.37 -5.23 12.13
C ASP A 184 7.90 -5.12 12.17
N ILE A 185 8.59 -6.19 11.78
CA ILE A 185 10.06 -6.22 11.66
C ILE A 185 10.40 -6.85 10.33
N GLY A 186 11.24 -6.19 9.54
CA GLY A 186 11.60 -6.69 8.22
C GLY A 186 12.98 -6.28 7.75
N PHE A 187 13.47 -7.03 6.75
CA PHE A 187 14.71 -6.78 6.02
C PHE A 187 14.35 -6.56 4.55
N TYR A 188 14.96 -5.53 3.95
CA TYR A 188 14.67 -5.07 2.59
C TYR A 188 15.97 -4.84 1.84
N ASN A 189 15.91 -4.86 0.51
CA ASN A 189 17.10 -4.60 -0.30
C ASN A 189 17.61 -3.15 -0.19
N GLY A 190 16.75 -2.18 0.19
CA GLY A 190 17.12 -0.76 0.32
C GLY A 190 17.11 0.02 -1.01
N GLN A 191 16.93 -0.65 -2.14
CA GLN A 191 17.03 -0.05 -3.47
C GLN A 191 15.69 0.51 -3.99
N GLY A 192 14.59 0.02 -3.44
CA GLY A 192 13.25 0.41 -3.83
C GLY A 192 12.77 -0.22 -5.13
N ILE A 193 11.51 0.07 -5.46
CA ILE A 193 10.76 -0.57 -6.56
C ILE A 193 11.34 -0.34 -7.96
N ASN A 194 12.07 0.76 -8.17
CA ASN A 194 12.59 1.13 -9.49
C ASN A 194 14.01 0.60 -9.74
N ALA A 195 14.60 -0.10 -8.80
CA ALA A 195 15.92 -0.67 -8.97
C ALA A 195 15.86 -1.91 -9.87
N ALA A 196 16.81 -2.02 -10.79
CA ALA A 196 16.95 -3.19 -11.66
C ALA A 196 17.47 -4.44 -10.91
N GLY A 197 17.93 -4.28 -9.67
CA GLY A 197 18.48 -5.35 -8.83
C GLY A 197 19.05 -4.79 -7.54
N ASP A 198 19.57 -5.67 -6.72
CA ASP A 198 20.33 -5.33 -5.53
C ASP A 198 21.77 -4.98 -5.93
N PHE A 199 22.22 -3.79 -5.59
CA PHE A 199 23.53 -3.26 -5.99
C PHE A 199 24.60 -3.39 -4.90
N ASP A 200 24.18 -3.82 -3.70
CA ASP A 200 25.09 -4.01 -2.58
C ASP A 200 24.72 -5.23 -1.72
N ASN A 201 25.58 -5.58 -0.77
CA ASN A 201 25.33 -6.67 0.16
C ASN A 201 24.62 -6.20 1.45
N THR A 202 24.26 -4.92 1.54
CA THR A 202 23.62 -4.34 2.71
C THR A 202 22.10 -4.49 2.60
N LYS A 203 21.46 -4.76 3.72
CA LYS A 203 20.00 -4.83 3.78
C LYS A 203 19.48 -3.78 4.75
N ASP A 204 18.42 -3.10 4.36
CA ASP A 204 17.73 -2.18 5.24
C ASP A 204 16.91 -2.95 6.27
N PHE A 205 17.18 -2.68 7.53
CA PHE A 205 16.38 -3.17 8.65
C PHE A 205 15.32 -2.13 9.00
N ILE A 206 14.06 -2.52 8.98
CA ILE A 206 12.95 -1.65 9.35
C ILE A 206 12.11 -2.33 10.42
N ALA A 207 11.88 -1.60 11.51
CA ALA A 207 10.98 -2.01 12.57
C ALA A 207 9.92 -0.95 12.81
N ASN A 208 8.70 -1.38 13.08
CA ASN A 208 7.58 -0.50 13.40
C ASN A 208 6.78 -1.09 14.55
N ILE A 209 6.39 -0.25 15.49
CA ILE A 209 5.44 -0.58 16.55
C ILE A 209 4.32 0.46 16.54
N ALA A 210 3.09 0.01 16.53
CA ALA A 210 1.94 0.90 16.46
C ALA A 210 0.81 0.46 17.38
N LEU A 211 0.21 1.42 18.04
CA LEU A 211 -1.07 1.27 18.71
C LEU A 211 -2.15 1.41 17.64
N LYS A 212 -2.94 0.37 17.45
CA LYS A 212 -4.14 0.44 16.60
C LYS A 212 -5.13 1.44 17.18
N THR A 213 -5.96 1.99 16.32
CA THR A 213 -6.98 2.95 16.71
C THR A 213 -7.76 2.50 17.95
N TYR A 214 -7.61 3.24 19.05
CA TYR A 214 -8.28 3.01 20.31
C TYR A 214 -9.31 4.12 20.55
N HIS A 215 -10.56 3.74 20.73
CA HIS A 215 -11.63 4.70 20.98
C HIS A 215 -11.68 5.04 22.47
N LEU A 216 -11.25 6.25 22.81
CA LEU A 216 -11.37 6.81 24.18
C LEU A 216 -12.80 7.25 24.47
N SER A 217 -13.49 7.80 23.46
CA SER A 217 -14.89 8.18 23.51
C SER A 217 -15.53 8.04 22.13
N LYS A 218 -16.84 8.37 22.00
CA LYS A 218 -17.52 8.38 20.70
C LYS A 218 -16.90 9.36 19.69
N GLN A 219 -16.19 10.37 20.17
CA GLN A 219 -15.63 11.46 19.35
C GLN A 219 -14.09 11.46 19.32
N ILE A 220 -13.44 10.75 20.24
CA ILE A 220 -11.98 10.79 20.40
C ILE A 220 -11.41 9.39 20.18
N THR A 221 -10.51 9.30 19.22
CA THR A 221 -9.73 8.10 18.94
C THR A 221 -8.24 8.39 19.11
N LEU A 222 -7.52 7.46 19.68
CA LEU A 222 -6.06 7.53 19.85
C LEU A 222 -5.39 6.51 18.95
N ALA A 223 -4.37 6.95 18.22
CA ALA A 223 -3.43 6.09 17.52
C ALA A 223 -2.02 6.66 17.72
N ALA A 224 -1.05 5.80 17.94
CA ALA A 224 0.34 6.20 18.13
C ALA A 224 1.26 5.11 17.56
N GLY A 225 2.47 5.48 17.15
CA GLY A 225 3.44 4.53 16.65
C GLY A 225 4.83 5.11 16.63
N ALA A 226 5.82 4.22 16.55
CA ALA A 226 7.22 4.55 16.36
C ALA A 226 7.83 3.61 15.33
N SER A 227 8.74 4.12 14.53
CA SER A 227 9.44 3.34 13.50
C SER A 227 10.92 3.57 13.59
N LEU A 228 11.69 2.53 13.33
CA LEU A 228 13.14 2.55 13.23
C LEU A 228 13.53 2.08 11.83
N LEU A 229 14.40 2.82 11.17
CA LEU A 229 15.06 2.42 9.94
C LEU A 229 16.58 2.44 10.19
N HIS A 230 17.21 1.32 9.90
CA HIS A 230 18.67 1.20 9.87
C HIS A 230 19.07 0.61 8.54
N GLY A 231 19.71 1.41 7.70
CA GLY A 231 20.07 1.01 6.35
C GLY A 231 20.90 2.05 5.64
N GLY A 232 21.27 1.80 4.41
CA GLY A 232 22.06 2.68 3.57
C GLY A 232 21.26 3.18 2.37
N LEU A 233 21.26 4.48 2.10
CA LEU A 233 20.81 5.03 0.83
C LEU A 233 21.94 4.91 -0.18
N MET A 234 21.92 3.86 -1.01
CA MET A 234 22.80 3.82 -2.18
C MET A 234 22.21 4.58 -3.35
N GLN A 235 22.96 5.51 -3.87
CA GLN A 235 22.74 6.01 -5.22
C GLN A 235 23.40 5.06 -6.21
N ASN A 236 22.81 4.87 -7.37
CA ASN A 236 23.34 4.04 -8.46
C ASN A 236 24.59 4.68 -9.09
N THR A 237 25.50 5.17 -8.26
CA THR A 237 26.78 5.78 -8.59
C THR A 237 27.86 5.04 -7.84
N LYS A 238 29.05 5.05 -8.41
CA LYS A 238 30.28 4.39 -7.93
C LYS A 238 30.70 4.78 -6.49
N TYR A 239 29.93 5.61 -5.80
CA TYR A 239 30.26 6.17 -4.48
C TYR A 239 29.18 5.83 -3.48
N VAL A 240 29.57 5.22 -2.38
CA VAL A 240 28.75 4.99 -1.18
C VAL A 240 28.71 6.32 -0.40
N TYR A 241 27.51 6.84 -0.17
CA TYR A 241 27.34 8.06 0.64
C TYR A 241 26.52 7.78 1.89
N SER A 242 27.16 8.11 3.00
CA SER A 242 26.68 8.34 4.35
C SER A 242 25.46 7.57 4.84
N THR A 243 25.70 6.72 5.79
CA THR A 243 24.74 6.28 6.80
C THR A 243 24.23 7.53 7.55
N TYR A 244 22.95 7.85 7.38
CA TYR A 244 22.29 8.77 8.30
C TYR A 244 21.90 7.98 9.55
N HIS A 245 22.61 8.22 10.63
CA HIS A 245 22.11 7.91 11.96
C HIS A 245 21.13 9.02 12.34
N ILE A 246 19.86 8.69 12.46
CA ILE A 246 18.83 9.53 13.07
C ILE A 246 18.58 9.00 14.46
#